data_a2b040175405ccd0e7bacf6d37daa4bc
#
_entry.id   a2b040175405ccd0e7bacf6d37daa4bc
#
_cell.length_a   1.000
_cell.length_b   1.000
_cell.length_c   1.000
_cell.angle_alpha   90.00
_cell.angle_beta   90.00
_cell.angle_gamma   90.00
#
_symmetry.space_group_name_H-M   'P 1'
#
loop_
_entity.id
_entity.type
_entity.pdbx_description
1 polymer ?
#
loop_
_entity_poly.entity_id
_entity_poly.type
_entity_poly.pdbx_seq_one_letter_code
_entity_poly.pdbx_strand_id
1 'polypeptide(L)'
;MSTKVEAKHWSKVELLHETVRNPNIHVRGTNSYYSNAWTGPFEESVVRYLYGDDYSLKAWEPQWPIDQLRIGDYVAIGAEAVILMGGNHTHRTDWVSLYPFLEVIGEAYVGKGDTLIGDGAWIGMRAMIMPGVTLGEGAVVASGAIVTKDVAPYTIVAGNPARPVRQRFPAADVETLLALGIYRWERSKFDALRRFICADDIAALKAASEEYDSRQA
;
A
#
# COMPACT_ATOMS: atom_id res chain seq x y z
N MET A 1 -23.98 -30.28 -2.97
CA MET A 1 -24.17 -28.86 -3.30
C MET A 1 -22.97 -28.43 -4.14
N SER A 2 -23.16 -28.18 -5.43
CA SER A 2 -22.08 -27.70 -6.30
C SER A 2 -21.79 -26.25 -5.95
N THR A 3 -20.70 -25.99 -5.26
CA THR A 3 -20.16 -24.63 -5.11
C THR A 3 -19.78 -24.14 -6.51
N LYS A 4 -20.60 -23.29 -7.09
CA LYS A 4 -20.19 -22.54 -8.29
C LYS A 4 -18.92 -21.77 -7.90
N VAL A 5 -17.78 -22.25 -8.37
CA VAL A 5 -16.54 -21.46 -8.31
C VAL A 5 -16.81 -20.21 -9.12
N GLU A 6 -16.90 -19.07 -8.45
CA GLU A 6 -17.11 -17.80 -9.13
C GLU A 6 -15.93 -17.57 -10.10
N ALA A 7 -16.22 -17.42 -11.37
CA ALA A 7 -15.18 -17.31 -12.39
C ALA A 7 -14.32 -16.06 -12.11
N LYS A 8 -13.03 -16.26 -11.85
CA LYS A 8 -12.06 -15.18 -11.75
C LYS A 8 -11.95 -14.46 -13.08
N HIS A 9 -11.96 -13.13 -13.06
CA HIS A 9 -11.83 -12.30 -14.25
C HIS A 9 -11.03 -11.04 -13.90
N TRP A 10 -10.23 -10.55 -14.83
CA TRP A 10 -9.34 -9.39 -14.63
C TRP A 10 -10.08 -8.09 -14.24
N SER A 11 -11.36 -7.97 -14.58
CA SER A 11 -12.18 -6.81 -14.21
C SER A 11 -12.77 -6.89 -12.79
N LYS A 12 -12.62 -8.03 -12.10
CA LYS A 12 -13.05 -8.19 -10.72
C LYS A 12 -11.89 -7.85 -9.79
N VAL A 13 -12.21 -7.18 -8.70
CA VAL A 13 -11.25 -6.77 -7.69
C VAL A 13 -11.75 -7.16 -6.31
N GLU A 14 -10.84 -7.29 -5.38
CA GLU A 14 -11.09 -7.49 -3.96
C GLU A 14 -11.00 -6.14 -3.25
N LEU A 15 -12.07 -5.72 -2.58
CA LEU A 15 -12.09 -4.51 -1.77
C LEU A 15 -11.48 -4.81 -0.40
N LEU A 16 -10.37 -4.14 -0.08
CA LEU A 16 -9.55 -4.49 1.09
C LEU A 16 -10.30 -4.30 2.42
N HIS A 17 -11.14 -3.26 2.54
CA HIS A 17 -11.92 -3.01 3.75
C HIS A 17 -12.96 -4.11 4.05
N GLU A 18 -13.35 -4.91 3.05
CA GLU A 18 -14.29 -6.01 3.21
C GLU A 18 -13.62 -7.32 3.58
N THR A 19 -12.36 -7.52 3.18
CA THR A 19 -11.72 -8.84 3.20
C THR A 19 -10.57 -8.96 4.19
N VAL A 20 -9.86 -7.86 4.49
CA VAL A 20 -8.74 -7.86 5.44
C VAL A 20 -9.22 -8.16 6.86
N ARG A 21 -8.56 -9.14 7.51
CA ARG A 21 -8.87 -9.60 8.87
C ARG A 21 -7.65 -9.59 9.80
N ASN A 22 -6.43 -9.64 9.25
CA ASN A 22 -5.20 -9.63 10.04
C ASN A 22 -5.13 -8.35 10.88
N PRO A 23 -5.01 -8.41 12.23
CA PRO A 23 -5.01 -7.26 13.12
C PRO A 23 -3.81 -6.32 12.92
N ASN A 24 -2.78 -6.77 12.23
CA ASN A 24 -1.58 -5.98 11.91
C ASN A 24 -1.65 -5.31 10.53
N ILE A 25 -2.81 -5.38 9.86
CA ILE A 25 -3.08 -4.69 8.60
C ILE A 25 -4.20 -3.67 8.82
N HIS A 26 -3.90 -2.40 8.63
CA HIS A 26 -4.84 -1.31 8.80
C HIS A 26 -5.18 -0.70 7.45
N VAL A 27 -6.43 -0.84 7.02
CA VAL A 27 -6.94 -0.26 5.77
C VAL A 27 -7.81 0.94 6.11
N ARG A 28 -7.46 2.11 5.59
CA ARG A 28 -8.25 3.33 5.74
C ARG A 28 -9.23 3.48 4.57
N GLY A 29 -10.44 3.94 4.87
CA GLY A 29 -11.49 4.16 3.87
C GLY A 29 -12.04 2.86 3.26
N THR A 30 -12.69 2.99 2.12
CA THR A 30 -13.44 1.89 1.49
C THR A 30 -13.14 1.69 0.01
N ASN A 31 -12.17 2.45 -0.54
CA ASN A 31 -11.96 2.49 -1.99
C ASN A 31 -10.68 1.74 -2.43
N SER A 32 -9.90 1.22 -1.49
CA SER A 32 -8.66 0.49 -1.81
C SER A 32 -8.95 -0.92 -2.24
N TYR A 33 -8.28 -1.39 -3.31
CA TYR A 33 -8.51 -2.69 -3.88
C TYR A 33 -7.25 -3.44 -4.29
N TYR A 34 -7.38 -4.76 -4.40
CA TYR A 34 -6.40 -5.67 -4.98
C TYR A 34 -6.97 -6.38 -6.20
N SER A 35 -6.19 -6.47 -7.27
CA SER A 35 -6.53 -7.21 -8.50
C SER A 35 -6.18 -8.69 -8.34
N ASN A 36 -7.11 -9.50 -7.84
CA ASN A 36 -6.87 -10.89 -7.44
C ASN A 36 -7.18 -11.92 -8.55
N ALA A 37 -7.28 -11.50 -9.81
CA ALA A 37 -7.74 -12.35 -10.92
C ALA A 37 -6.92 -13.64 -11.10
N TRP A 38 -5.62 -13.61 -10.84
CA TRP A 38 -4.71 -14.74 -11.08
C TRP A 38 -4.16 -15.37 -9.80
N THR A 39 -4.46 -14.80 -8.64
CA THR A 39 -3.92 -15.23 -7.35
C THR A 39 -5.04 -15.50 -6.34
N GLY A 40 -4.71 -15.73 -5.09
CA GLY A 40 -5.65 -15.82 -3.99
C GLY A 40 -6.02 -14.47 -3.39
N PRO A 41 -6.63 -14.46 -2.20
CA PRO A 41 -6.96 -13.25 -1.45
C PRO A 41 -5.74 -12.37 -1.17
N PHE A 42 -5.98 -11.08 -0.89
CA PHE A 42 -4.93 -10.09 -0.63
C PHE A 42 -3.96 -10.52 0.47
N GLU A 43 -4.46 -10.89 1.64
CA GLU A 43 -3.62 -11.27 2.78
C GLU A 43 -2.70 -12.45 2.46
N GLU A 44 -3.20 -13.46 1.74
CA GLU A 44 -2.45 -14.67 1.41
C GLU A 44 -1.50 -14.47 0.21
N SER A 45 -1.90 -13.63 -0.74
CA SER A 45 -1.21 -13.49 -2.03
C SER A 45 -0.22 -12.34 -2.08
N VAL A 46 -0.46 -11.26 -1.33
CA VAL A 46 0.32 -10.02 -1.41
C VAL A 46 1.22 -9.85 -0.19
N VAL A 47 0.67 -10.05 1.01
CA VAL A 47 1.41 -9.82 2.25
C VAL A 47 2.24 -11.05 2.61
N ARG A 48 3.52 -10.85 2.94
CA ARG A 48 4.44 -11.92 3.31
C ARG A 48 5.07 -11.63 4.67
N TYR A 49 5.26 -12.70 5.46
CA TYR A 49 5.97 -12.67 6.75
C TYR A 49 5.34 -11.72 7.79
N LEU A 50 4.03 -11.53 7.73
CA LEU A 50 3.30 -10.76 8.73
C LEU A 50 2.60 -11.72 9.70
N TYR A 51 2.89 -11.57 10.99
CA TYR A 51 2.16 -12.24 12.07
C TYR A 51 0.70 -11.76 12.13
N GLY A 52 -0.21 -12.62 12.60
CA GLY A 52 -1.61 -12.26 12.83
C GLY A 52 -2.61 -13.04 11.98
N ASP A 53 -2.16 -13.98 11.15
CA ASP A 53 -3.03 -14.98 10.53
C ASP A 53 -3.47 -16.06 11.53
N ASP A 54 -4.49 -16.83 11.18
CA ASP A 54 -5.07 -17.88 12.02
C ASP A 54 -4.06 -18.91 12.52
N TYR A 55 -3.02 -19.20 11.75
CA TYR A 55 -1.99 -20.15 12.13
C TYR A 55 -1.04 -19.53 13.15
N SER A 56 -0.48 -18.36 12.86
CA SER A 56 0.49 -17.70 13.74
C SER A 56 -0.11 -17.33 15.08
N LEU A 57 -1.37 -16.90 15.13
CA LEU A 57 -2.08 -16.60 16.39
C LEU A 57 -2.27 -17.83 17.31
N LYS A 58 -2.28 -19.05 16.73
CA LYS A 58 -2.45 -20.30 17.48
C LYS A 58 -1.13 -20.99 17.80
N ALA A 59 -0.11 -20.78 16.94
CA ALA A 59 1.10 -21.58 16.97
C ALA A 59 2.20 -20.99 17.85
N TRP A 60 2.28 -19.69 18.00
CA TRP A 60 3.36 -19.00 18.72
C TRP A 60 3.03 -17.56 19.09
N GLU A 61 3.75 -17.06 20.10
CA GLU A 61 3.70 -15.67 20.53
C GLU A 61 4.89 -14.91 19.90
N PRO A 62 4.69 -13.68 19.43
CA PRO A 62 5.78 -12.85 18.92
C PRO A 62 6.83 -12.58 20.00
N GLN A 63 8.11 -12.78 19.67
CA GLN A 63 9.24 -12.46 20.56
C GLN A 63 9.73 -11.02 20.42
N TRP A 64 9.12 -10.24 19.51
CA TRP A 64 9.45 -8.85 19.19
C TRP A 64 8.19 -8.08 18.78
N PRO A 65 8.24 -6.72 18.84
CA PRO A 65 7.15 -5.90 18.31
C PRO A 65 6.90 -6.17 16.83
N ILE A 66 5.63 -6.28 16.45
CA ILE A 66 5.23 -6.55 15.06
C ILE A 66 5.06 -5.23 14.32
N ASP A 67 5.87 -5.03 13.27
CA ASP A 67 5.72 -3.91 12.33
C ASP A 67 4.36 -4.02 11.62
N GLN A 68 3.64 -2.90 11.49
CA GLN A 68 2.29 -2.85 10.96
C GLN A 68 2.30 -2.51 9.47
N LEU A 69 1.32 -3.04 8.73
CA LEU A 69 1.03 -2.59 7.36
C LEU A 69 -0.15 -1.60 7.41
N ARG A 70 0.11 -0.36 6.98
CA ARG A 70 -0.91 0.69 6.93
C ARG A 70 -1.18 1.10 5.50
N ILE A 71 -2.42 0.96 5.06
CA ILE A 71 -2.87 1.23 3.70
C ILE A 71 -3.87 2.38 3.73
N GLY A 72 -3.60 3.43 2.97
CA GLY A 72 -4.48 4.57 2.77
C GLY A 72 -5.74 4.23 2.01
N ASP A 73 -6.52 5.25 1.66
CA ASP A 73 -7.69 5.11 0.82
C ASP A 73 -7.34 5.29 -0.67
N TYR A 74 -8.21 4.80 -1.56
CA TYR A 74 -8.02 4.84 -3.02
C TYR A 74 -6.73 4.19 -3.54
N VAL A 75 -6.17 3.24 -2.80
CA VAL A 75 -4.96 2.51 -3.21
C VAL A 75 -5.32 1.42 -4.21
N ALA A 76 -4.61 1.39 -5.35
CA ALA A 76 -4.76 0.36 -6.37
C ALA A 76 -3.58 -0.61 -6.32
N ILE A 77 -3.83 -1.89 -6.00
CA ILE A 77 -2.79 -2.92 -5.94
C ILE A 77 -2.98 -3.89 -7.10
N GLY A 78 -1.97 -3.91 -7.99
CA GLY A 78 -1.94 -4.78 -9.15
C GLY A 78 -1.73 -6.25 -8.77
N ALA A 79 -2.15 -7.13 -9.68
CA ALA A 79 -2.03 -8.57 -9.50
C ALA A 79 -0.57 -8.99 -9.25
N GLU A 80 -0.39 -10.03 -8.41
CA GLU A 80 0.91 -10.60 -8.08
C GLU A 80 1.90 -9.61 -7.42
N ALA A 81 1.44 -8.44 -6.98
CA ALA A 81 2.26 -7.55 -6.16
C ALA A 81 2.60 -8.23 -4.83
N VAL A 82 3.73 -7.87 -4.24
CA VAL A 82 4.21 -8.42 -2.96
C VAL A 82 4.55 -7.27 -2.01
N ILE A 83 4.08 -7.35 -0.78
CA ILE A 83 4.49 -6.48 0.32
C ILE A 83 5.18 -7.37 1.36
N LEU A 84 6.50 -7.23 1.47
CA LEU A 84 7.27 -7.95 2.47
C LEU A 84 7.20 -7.23 3.80
N MET A 85 6.91 -8.00 4.85
CA MET A 85 6.93 -7.57 6.25
C MET A 85 8.03 -8.36 6.98
N GLY A 86 8.09 -8.31 8.30
CA GLY A 86 8.98 -9.16 9.10
C GLY A 86 10.44 -8.69 9.17
N GLY A 87 10.67 -7.41 9.04
CA GLY A 87 11.97 -6.78 9.28
C GLY A 87 13.09 -7.34 8.42
N ASN A 88 14.18 -7.83 9.06
CA ASN A 88 15.30 -8.48 8.39
C ASN A 88 15.08 -10.00 8.18
N HIS A 89 13.88 -10.53 8.46
CA HIS A 89 13.55 -11.95 8.41
C HIS A 89 14.48 -12.84 9.24
N THR A 90 15.01 -12.30 10.36
CA THR A 90 15.98 -12.95 11.25
C THR A 90 17.33 -13.33 10.61
N HIS A 91 17.63 -12.80 9.43
CA HIS A 91 18.92 -12.99 8.77
C HIS A 91 19.85 -11.81 9.06
N ARG A 92 20.84 -12.02 9.93
CA ARG A 92 21.82 -11.01 10.34
C ARG A 92 23.01 -11.03 9.38
N THR A 93 23.04 -10.06 8.45
CA THR A 93 24.13 -9.93 7.46
C THR A 93 25.44 -9.47 8.07
N ASP A 94 25.46 -9.05 9.32
CA ASP A 94 26.60 -8.66 10.14
C ASP A 94 27.10 -9.80 11.05
N TRP A 95 26.44 -10.96 11.05
CA TRP A 95 26.92 -12.17 11.73
C TRP A 95 27.71 -13.06 10.78
N VAL A 96 28.61 -13.90 11.34
CA VAL A 96 29.37 -14.89 10.59
C VAL A 96 28.44 -15.88 9.88
N SER A 97 27.40 -16.34 10.57
CA SER A 97 26.36 -17.19 9.98
C SER A 97 25.09 -16.39 9.73
N LEU A 98 24.56 -16.50 8.50
CA LEU A 98 23.26 -15.97 8.12
C LEU A 98 22.09 -16.89 8.53
N TYR A 99 22.40 -18.10 8.98
CA TYR A 99 21.36 -19.08 9.32
C TYR A 99 20.61 -18.66 10.59
N PRO A 100 19.27 -18.66 10.57
CA PRO A 100 18.44 -18.22 11.70
C PRO A 100 18.30 -19.33 12.73
N PHE A 101 19.32 -19.54 13.57
CA PHE A 101 19.26 -20.51 14.64
C PHE A 101 18.15 -20.14 15.64
N LEU A 102 17.30 -21.10 15.96
CA LEU A 102 16.12 -20.88 16.83
C LEU A 102 16.51 -20.42 18.23
N GLU A 103 17.65 -20.87 18.74
CA GLU A 103 18.17 -20.57 20.07
C GLU A 103 18.47 -19.07 20.28
N VAL A 104 18.74 -18.36 19.19
CA VAL A 104 19.08 -16.92 19.18
C VAL A 104 18.19 -16.09 18.25
N ILE A 105 17.04 -16.62 17.87
CA ILE A 105 16.18 -16.01 16.86
C ILE A 105 15.67 -14.61 17.30
N GLY A 106 15.40 -14.43 18.59
CA GLY A 106 15.01 -13.14 19.13
C GLY A 106 16.09 -12.06 19.01
N GLU A 107 17.38 -12.44 19.13
CA GLU A 107 18.52 -11.55 18.94
C GLU A 107 18.81 -11.30 17.45
N ALA A 108 18.44 -12.27 16.60
CA ALA A 108 18.63 -12.17 15.17
C ALA A 108 17.65 -11.23 14.49
N TYR A 109 16.48 -10.99 15.09
CA TYR A 109 15.48 -10.12 14.51
C TYR A 109 15.86 -8.64 14.60
N VAL A 110 15.68 -7.92 13.50
CA VAL A 110 15.78 -6.47 13.43
C VAL A 110 14.56 -5.92 12.68
N GLY A 111 13.68 -5.23 13.41
CA GLY A 111 12.52 -4.54 12.82
C GLY A 111 12.95 -3.47 11.82
N LYS A 112 12.06 -3.17 10.87
CA LYS A 112 12.24 -2.10 9.88
C LYS A 112 11.22 -0.97 10.05
N GLY A 113 10.31 -1.14 11.03
CA GLY A 113 9.18 -0.24 11.26
C GLY A 113 7.99 -0.53 10.33
N ASP A 114 6.93 0.22 10.55
CA ASP A 114 5.69 0.08 9.78
C ASP A 114 5.92 0.32 8.29
N THR A 115 5.26 -0.47 7.46
CA THR A 115 5.17 -0.22 6.01
C THR A 115 3.93 0.62 5.74
N LEU A 116 4.10 1.78 5.09
CA LEU A 116 3.04 2.75 4.86
C LEU A 116 2.76 2.88 3.36
N ILE A 117 1.51 2.68 2.98
CA ILE A 117 1.03 2.90 1.61
C ILE A 117 0.09 4.10 1.63
N GLY A 118 0.55 5.24 1.12
CA GLY A 118 -0.21 6.49 1.10
C GLY A 118 -1.45 6.44 0.20
N ASP A 119 -2.35 7.39 0.43
CA ASP A 119 -3.59 7.50 -0.31
C ASP A 119 -3.35 7.62 -1.81
N GLY A 120 -4.24 7.03 -2.60
CA GLY A 120 -4.18 7.11 -4.05
C GLY A 120 -2.91 6.51 -4.66
N ALA A 121 -2.12 5.74 -3.92
CA ALA A 121 -0.94 5.07 -4.45
C ALA A 121 -1.34 3.95 -5.43
N TRP A 122 -0.53 3.76 -6.44
CA TRP A 122 -0.69 2.66 -7.39
C TRP A 122 0.54 1.74 -7.37
N ILE A 123 0.33 0.49 -6.97
CA ILE A 123 1.34 -0.57 -6.99
C ILE A 123 1.09 -1.43 -8.22
N GLY A 124 2.01 -1.37 -9.18
CA GLY A 124 1.93 -2.11 -10.43
C GLY A 124 2.04 -3.63 -10.24
N MET A 125 1.57 -4.38 -11.23
CA MET A 125 1.63 -5.86 -11.24
C MET A 125 3.06 -6.36 -10.98
N ARG A 126 3.20 -7.37 -10.10
CA ARG A 126 4.50 -7.99 -9.73
C ARG A 126 5.50 -7.04 -9.08
N ALA A 127 5.09 -5.85 -8.67
CA ALA A 127 5.97 -4.99 -7.88
C ALA A 127 6.17 -5.56 -6.48
N MET A 128 7.34 -5.29 -5.88
CA MET A 128 7.67 -5.72 -4.53
C MET A 128 8.03 -4.51 -3.66
N ILE A 129 7.38 -4.41 -2.51
CA ILE A 129 7.66 -3.39 -1.50
C ILE A 129 8.42 -4.05 -0.36
N MET A 130 9.60 -3.54 -0.05
CA MET A 130 10.44 -4.06 1.04
C MET A 130 9.96 -3.58 2.41
N PRO A 131 10.31 -4.30 3.51
CA PRO A 131 9.88 -3.94 4.86
C PRO A 131 10.26 -2.52 5.25
N GLY A 132 9.34 -1.82 5.94
CA GLY A 132 9.55 -0.47 6.48
C GLY A 132 9.52 0.66 5.44
N VAL A 133 9.14 0.38 4.20
CA VAL A 133 9.05 1.40 3.14
C VAL A 133 7.78 2.21 3.28
N THR A 134 7.89 3.52 3.08
CA THR A 134 6.77 4.45 2.92
C THR A 134 6.58 4.81 1.45
N LEU A 135 5.39 4.54 0.91
CA LEU A 135 4.92 5.11 -0.35
C LEU A 135 4.07 6.35 -0.05
N GLY A 136 4.51 7.51 -0.53
CA GLY A 136 3.76 8.77 -0.37
C GLY A 136 2.43 8.79 -1.14
N GLU A 137 1.57 9.74 -0.80
CA GLU A 137 0.29 9.96 -1.47
C GLU A 137 0.46 10.05 -2.99
N GLY A 138 -0.38 9.35 -3.73
CA GLY A 138 -0.36 9.37 -5.19
C GLY A 138 0.90 8.80 -5.84
N ALA A 139 1.78 8.13 -5.07
CA ALA A 139 2.97 7.47 -5.61
C ALA A 139 2.61 6.33 -6.58
N VAL A 140 3.45 6.11 -7.57
CA VAL A 140 3.27 5.02 -8.55
C VAL A 140 4.50 4.14 -8.56
N VAL A 141 4.29 2.87 -8.30
CA VAL A 141 5.31 1.82 -8.42
C VAL A 141 5.06 1.06 -9.73
N ALA A 142 5.98 1.16 -10.67
CA ALA A 142 5.85 0.48 -11.96
C ALA A 142 5.85 -1.05 -11.78
N SER A 143 5.21 -1.75 -12.72
CA SER A 143 5.15 -3.21 -12.71
C SER A 143 6.55 -3.83 -12.65
N GLY A 144 6.73 -4.86 -11.81
CA GLY A 144 7.99 -5.57 -11.61
C GLY A 144 9.08 -4.77 -10.86
N ALA A 145 8.80 -3.57 -10.37
CA ALA A 145 9.78 -2.79 -9.61
C ALA A 145 9.97 -3.34 -8.19
N ILE A 146 11.19 -3.26 -7.65
CA ILE A 146 11.52 -3.62 -6.26
C ILE A 146 11.87 -2.36 -5.48
N VAL A 147 10.95 -1.93 -4.61
CA VAL A 147 11.07 -0.70 -3.84
C VAL A 147 11.79 -0.98 -2.53
N THR A 148 12.99 -0.42 -2.40
CA THR A 148 13.89 -0.62 -1.25
C THR A 148 14.08 0.63 -0.39
N LYS A 149 13.45 1.75 -0.76
CA LYS A 149 13.51 3.05 -0.09
C LYS A 149 12.18 3.75 -0.22
N ASP A 150 11.92 4.70 0.66
CA ASP A 150 10.73 5.52 0.62
C ASP A 150 10.56 6.22 -0.72
N VAL A 151 9.31 6.37 -1.12
CA VAL A 151 8.89 7.03 -2.36
C VAL A 151 8.14 8.30 -2.00
N ALA A 152 8.63 9.44 -2.46
CA ALA A 152 7.99 10.72 -2.22
C ALA A 152 6.58 10.79 -2.85
N PRO A 153 5.67 11.62 -2.31
CA PRO A 153 4.34 11.80 -2.87
C PRO A 153 4.38 12.11 -4.37
N TYR A 154 3.41 11.61 -5.10
CA TYR A 154 3.22 11.84 -6.54
C TYR A 154 4.46 11.53 -7.41
N THR A 155 5.33 10.64 -6.93
CA THR A 155 6.53 10.19 -7.65
C THR A 155 6.30 8.83 -8.30
N ILE A 156 6.76 8.66 -9.54
CA ILE A 156 6.79 7.38 -10.25
C ILE A 156 8.17 6.77 -10.07
N VAL A 157 8.21 5.53 -9.57
CA VAL A 157 9.44 4.74 -9.43
C VAL A 157 9.37 3.48 -10.28
N ALA A 158 10.52 3.02 -10.79
CA ALA A 158 10.63 1.82 -11.60
C ALA A 158 12.00 1.13 -11.42
N GLY A 159 12.07 -0.13 -11.80
CA GLY A 159 13.30 -0.92 -11.85
C GLY A 159 13.60 -1.74 -10.58
N ASN A 160 14.76 -2.39 -10.58
CA ASN A 160 15.28 -3.20 -9.47
C ASN A 160 16.78 -2.88 -9.26
N PRO A 161 17.13 -2.22 -8.13
CA PRO A 161 16.22 -1.56 -7.18
C PRO A 161 15.51 -0.37 -7.82
N ALA A 162 14.28 -0.11 -7.37
CA ALA A 162 13.46 0.99 -7.89
C ALA A 162 14.13 2.35 -7.70
N ARG A 163 14.04 3.20 -8.72
CA ARG A 163 14.54 4.57 -8.72
C ARG A 163 13.46 5.52 -9.22
N PRO A 164 13.44 6.78 -8.77
CA PRO A 164 12.55 7.79 -9.33
C PRO A 164 12.76 7.94 -10.84
N VAL A 165 11.66 7.86 -11.58
CA VAL A 165 11.63 8.11 -13.04
C VAL A 165 11.24 9.56 -13.30
N ARG A 166 10.16 10.02 -12.63
CA ARG A 166 9.69 11.40 -12.69
C ARG A 166 8.67 11.67 -11.58
N GLN A 167 8.42 12.91 -11.32
CA GLN A 167 7.20 13.35 -10.62
C GLN A 167 6.00 13.31 -11.59
N ARG A 168 4.80 13.08 -11.06
CA ARG A 168 3.55 13.13 -11.83
C ARG A 168 3.21 14.57 -12.22
N PHE A 169 3.49 15.50 -11.32
CA PHE A 169 3.18 16.93 -11.44
C PHE A 169 4.39 17.78 -11.02
N PRO A 170 4.47 19.08 -11.41
CA PRO A 170 5.42 20.03 -10.85
C PRO A 170 5.34 20.12 -9.32
N ALA A 171 6.43 20.49 -8.66
CA ALA A 171 6.50 20.51 -7.19
C ALA A 171 5.42 21.38 -6.54
N ALA A 172 5.13 22.56 -7.08
CA ALA A 172 4.09 23.44 -6.57
C ALA A 172 2.68 22.83 -6.66
N ASP A 173 2.41 22.05 -7.70
CA ASP A 173 1.15 21.32 -7.86
C ASP A 173 1.04 20.16 -6.87
N VAL A 174 2.15 19.47 -6.61
CA VAL A 174 2.21 18.41 -5.58
C VAL A 174 1.91 18.99 -4.20
N GLU A 175 2.50 20.14 -3.85
CA GLU A 175 2.22 20.85 -2.60
C GLU A 175 0.73 21.24 -2.51
N THR A 176 0.15 21.72 -3.60
CA THR A 176 -1.28 22.06 -3.67
C THR A 176 -2.16 20.83 -3.46
N LEU A 177 -1.87 19.70 -4.13
CA LEU A 177 -2.62 18.45 -3.99
C LEU A 177 -2.56 17.91 -2.57
N LEU A 178 -1.38 17.91 -1.94
CA LEU A 178 -1.21 17.52 -0.55
C LEU A 178 -1.99 18.42 0.41
N ALA A 179 -2.01 19.72 0.17
CA ALA A 179 -2.79 20.68 0.96
C ALA A 179 -4.29 20.49 0.79
N LEU A 180 -4.77 20.19 -0.42
CA LEU A 180 -6.18 19.90 -0.69
C LEU A 180 -6.64 18.61 -0.01
N GLY A 181 -5.79 17.61 0.09
CA GLY A 181 -6.07 16.33 0.76
C GLY A 181 -7.28 15.61 0.15
N ILE A 182 -7.35 15.53 -1.17
CA ILE A 182 -8.53 15.06 -1.94
C ILE A 182 -9.06 13.69 -1.50
N TYR A 183 -8.19 12.80 -1.06
CA TYR A 183 -8.54 11.46 -0.60
C TYR A 183 -9.13 11.41 0.82
N ARG A 184 -9.22 12.58 1.49
CA ARG A 184 -9.84 12.75 2.83
C ARG A 184 -11.12 13.56 2.79
N TRP A 185 -11.54 13.97 1.59
CA TRP A 185 -12.79 14.71 1.43
C TRP A 185 -13.99 13.83 1.74
N GLU A 186 -15.01 14.46 2.28
CA GLU A 186 -16.33 13.83 2.38
C GLU A 186 -16.80 13.38 1.00
N ARG A 187 -17.52 12.26 0.97
CA ARG A 187 -17.98 11.63 -0.27
C ARG A 187 -18.75 12.60 -1.18
N SER A 188 -19.60 13.45 -0.59
CA SER A 188 -20.37 14.47 -1.31
C SER A 188 -19.49 15.47 -2.07
N LYS A 189 -18.42 15.97 -1.44
CA LYS A 189 -17.44 16.86 -2.06
C LYS A 189 -16.66 16.14 -3.15
N PHE A 190 -16.18 14.94 -2.86
CA PHE A 190 -15.43 14.14 -3.84
C PHE A 190 -16.26 13.88 -5.10
N ASP A 191 -17.53 13.49 -4.95
CA ASP A 191 -18.44 13.19 -6.07
C ASP A 191 -18.78 14.45 -6.86
N ALA A 192 -19.03 15.59 -6.20
CA ALA A 192 -19.31 16.87 -6.85
C ALA A 192 -18.12 17.38 -7.68
N LEU A 193 -16.90 17.14 -7.21
CA LEU A 193 -15.68 17.62 -7.84
C LEU A 193 -14.95 16.57 -8.70
N ARG A 194 -15.54 15.40 -8.90
CA ARG A 194 -14.94 14.25 -9.60
C ARG A 194 -14.36 14.62 -10.97
N ARG A 195 -15.05 15.46 -11.72
CA ARG A 195 -14.57 15.89 -13.05
C ARG A 195 -13.26 16.66 -13.01
N PHE A 196 -13.00 17.39 -11.92
CA PHE A 196 -11.75 18.11 -11.72
C PHE A 196 -10.66 17.19 -11.17
N ILE A 197 -11.01 16.20 -10.33
CA ILE A 197 -10.09 15.17 -9.83
C ILE A 197 -9.61 14.28 -10.99
N CYS A 198 -10.47 14.02 -11.98
CA CYS A 198 -10.15 13.20 -13.16
C CYS A 198 -9.61 14.04 -14.34
N ALA A 199 -8.97 15.17 -14.04
CA ALA A 199 -8.30 16.05 -15.01
C ALA A 199 -6.86 16.35 -14.56
N ASP A 200 -6.11 17.08 -15.37
CA ASP A 200 -4.72 17.46 -15.11
C ASP A 200 -4.56 18.95 -14.73
N ASP A 201 -5.68 19.69 -14.59
CA ASP A 201 -5.69 21.11 -14.19
C ASP A 201 -5.87 21.24 -12.68
N ILE A 202 -4.74 21.31 -11.96
CA ILE A 202 -4.71 21.44 -10.50
C ILE A 202 -5.23 22.80 -10.04
N ALA A 203 -5.03 23.85 -10.83
CA ALA A 203 -5.52 25.20 -10.49
C ALA A 203 -7.06 25.24 -10.54
N ALA A 204 -7.66 24.63 -11.57
CA ALA A 204 -9.11 24.48 -11.66
C ALA A 204 -9.69 23.62 -10.53
N LEU A 205 -9.01 22.54 -10.14
CA LEU A 205 -9.42 21.71 -9.01
C LEU A 205 -9.42 22.52 -7.70
N LYS A 206 -8.36 23.31 -7.47
CA LYS A 206 -8.26 24.16 -6.27
C LYS A 206 -9.38 25.19 -6.24
N ALA A 207 -9.60 25.94 -7.32
CA ALA A 207 -10.66 26.92 -7.41
C ALA A 207 -12.05 26.32 -7.18
N ALA A 208 -12.31 25.14 -7.78
CA ALA A 208 -13.58 24.43 -7.59
C ALA A 208 -13.77 23.95 -6.15
N SER A 209 -12.70 23.54 -5.47
CA SER A 209 -12.74 23.16 -4.05
C SER A 209 -13.07 24.35 -3.16
N GLU A 210 -12.43 25.49 -3.36
CA GLU A 210 -12.70 26.73 -2.62
C GLU A 210 -14.15 27.22 -2.83
N GLU A 211 -14.64 27.16 -4.07
CA GLU A 211 -16.02 27.50 -4.39
C GLU A 211 -17.02 26.54 -3.71
N TYR A 212 -16.74 25.23 -3.71
CA TYR A 212 -17.58 24.26 -3.03
C TYR A 212 -17.68 24.57 -1.53
N ASP A 213 -16.55 24.80 -0.87
CA ASP A 213 -16.50 25.05 0.58
C ASP A 213 -17.22 26.37 0.94
N SER A 214 -17.08 27.41 0.10
CA SER A 214 -17.78 28.69 0.32
C SER A 214 -19.31 28.60 0.24
N ARG A 215 -19.85 27.59 -0.47
CA ARG A 215 -21.30 27.36 -0.58
C ARG A 215 -21.87 26.54 0.59
N GLN A 216 -21.01 25.90 1.39
CA GLN A 216 -21.39 25.10 2.54
C GLN A 216 -21.26 25.85 3.87
N ALA A 217 -20.52 26.96 3.87
CA ALA A 217 -20.33 27.87 5.00
C ALA A 217 -21.53 28.85 5.15
#